data_bc5ff974307e49c3d480f5c2c386531e
#
_entry.id   bc5ff974307e49c3d480f5c2c386531e
#
_cell.length_a   1.000
_cell.length_b   1.000
_cell.length_c   1.000
_cell.angle_alpha   90.00
_cell.angle_beta   90.00
_cell.angle_gamma   90.00
#
_symmetry.space_group_name_H-M   'P 1'
#
loop_
_entity.id
_entity.type
_entity.pdbx_description
1 polymer ?
#
loop_
_entity_poly.entity_id
_entity_poly.type
_entity_poly.pdbx_seq_one_letter_code
_entity_poly.pdbx_strand_id
1 'polypeptide(L)'
;MKYSVLIIDDEEKLRSLLKRIISLEGYAVYDAADIAHGMQLMAAQEIDVVLCDVKLPDGNGVDTVRRLKDKYPSTEVILLTAYGNIPNGIQAMKNGALDYLVKGDDNDKIIPLLSRAVEKVALQKKVALLEGQLQTKHGFGSITGNSPAIAAAINLAKKVAPSDTPVLPTGETGTGKEVFANAIHYNSSRSMQPFVAFNCSALSKDIMESELFGHKAGAFTGAAKDKKGLVEEARGGTLFLDEIGELPLELQPKLLRFLEAGTYYRVGDATERTANVRLIAATNRDLQKEIAAGYFRSDLYYRIAVFGITLPSLRERAQDIATIAMQYLALYAGKTNKKIRTIAYFRCNY
;
A
#
# COMPACT_ATOMS: atom_id res chain seq x y z
N MET A 1 16.18 19.13 0.73
CA MET A 1 14.95 19.96 0.80
C MET A 1 14.99 20.71 2.11
N LYS A 2 14.65 22.01 2.13
CA LYS A 2 14.49 22.73 3.40
C LYS A 2 13.10 22.47 3.93
N TYR A 3 12.97 21.96 5.15
CA TYR A 3 11.68 21.84 5.81
C TYR A 3 11.16 23.21 6.24
N SER A 4 9.85 23.35 6.25
CA SER A 4 9.16 24.62 6.53
C SER A 4 8.46 24.58 7.88
N VAL A 5 8.60 25.66 8.62
CA VAL A 5 8.01 25.85 9.95
C VAL A 5 7.13 27.10 9.93
N LEU A 6 5.91 26.99 10.41
CA LEU A 6 5.00 28.12 10.62
C LEU A 6 4.89 28.39 12.12
N ILE A 7 5.09 29.63 12.51
CA ILE A 7 4.89 30.11 13.89
C ILE A 7 3.61 30.92 13.93
N ILE A 8 2.64 30.52 14.78
CA ILE A 8 1.39 31.26 15.02
C ILE A 8 1.40 31.72 16.48
N ASP A 9 1.61 32.98 16.71
CA ASP A 9 1.73 33.59 18.04
C ASP A 9 1.39 35.07 17.94
N ASP A 10 0.64 35.66 18.84
CA ASP A 10 0.28 37.10 18.81
C ASP A 10 1.41 38.00 19.30
N GLU A 11 2.37 37.44 20.05
CA GLU A 11 3.50 38.17 20.61
C GLU A 11 4.61 38.36 19.57
N GLU A 12 4.72 39.55 18.98
CA GLU A 12 5.66 39.89 17.90
C GLU A 12 7.14 39.63 18.28
N LYS A 13 7.52 39.97 19.52
CA LYS A 13 8.91 39.76 19.98
C LYS A 13 9.27 38.29 20.03
N LEU A 14 8.38 37.46 20.53
CA LEU A 14 8.59 36.01 20.60
C LEU A 14 8.61 35.39 19.19
N ARG A 15 7.67 35.78 18.32
CA ARG A 15 7.68 35.35 16.91
C ARG A 15 9.02 35.66 16.23
N SER A 16 9.49 36.91 16.37
CA SER A 16 10.75 37.34 15.76
C SER A 16 11.97 36.59 16.29
N LEU A 17 12.00 36.32 17.61
CA LEU A 17 13.05 35.52 18.24
C LEU A 17 13.06 34.08 17.74
N LEU A 18 11.89 33.40 17.78
CA LEU A 18 11.75 32.02 17.32
C LEU A 18 12.07 31.90 15.82
N LYS A 19 11.60 32.86 15.00
CA LYS A 19 11.91 32.91 13.57
C LYS A 19 13.43 32.97 13.33
N ARG A 20 14.14 33.80 14.09
CA ARG A 20 15.60 33.92 13.99
C ARG A 20 16.30 32.62 14.39
N ILE A 21 15.94 32.06 15.56
CA ILE A 21 16.56 30.83 16.08
C ILE A 21 16.34 29.67 15.10
N ILE A 22 15.09 29.44 14.69
CA ILE A 22 14.71 28.31 13.81
C ILE A 22 15.32 28.47 12.41
N SER A 23 15.44 29.72 11.90
CA SER A 23 16.10 29.98 10.62
C SER A 23 17.60 29.68 10.66
N LEU A 24 18.28 29.87 11.80
CA LEU A 24 19.69 29.53 11.98
C LEU A 24 19.94 28.01 11.90
N GLU A 25 18.96 27.20 12.30
CA GLU A 25 18.98 25.75 12.13
C GLU A 25 18.70 25.27 10.69
N GLY A 26 18.51 26.24 9.76
CA GLY A 26 18.37 25.94 8.34
C GLY A 26 16.95 25.69 7.85
N TYR A 27 15.93 25.86 8.68
CA TYR A 27 14.52 25.74 8.29
C TYR A 27 14.03 26.98 7.52
N ALA A 28 13.02 26.80 6.65
CA ALA A 28 12.26 27.89 6.08
C ALA A 28 11.15 28.30 7.07
N VAL A 29 11.16 29.56 7.53
CA VAL A 29 10.25 29.96 8.61
C VAL A 29 9.28 31.03 8.12
N TYR A 30 7.97 30.73 8.34
CA TYR A 30 6.86 31.63 8.15
C TYR A 30 6.28 32.00 9.52
N ASP A 31 5.64 33.16 9.62
CA ASP A 31 5.02 33.60 10.87
C ASP A 31 3.68 34.26 10.64
N ALA A 32 2.77 34.11 11.60
CA ALA A 32 1.45 34.70 11.62
C ALA A 32 1.10 35.18 13.03
N ALA A 33 0.33 36.26 13.14
CA ALA A 33 -0.09 36.79 14.42
C ALA A 33 -1.39 36.18 14.94
N ASP A 34 -2.13 35.47 14.08
CA ASP A 34 -3.43 34.90 14.36
C ASP A 34 -3.66 33.61 13.54
N ILE A 35 -4.71 32.88 13.88
CA ILE A 35 -5.06 31.62 13.21
C ILE A 35 -5.47 31.86 11.77
N ALA A 36 -6.22 32.92 11.49
CA ALA A 36 -6.74 33.22 10.16
C ALA A 36 -5.61 33.41 9.16
N HIS A 37 -4.60 34.22 9.50
CA HIS A 37 -3.41 34.44 8.68
C HIS A 37 -2.56 33.14 8.58
N GLY A 38 -2.41 32.40 9.69
CA GLY A 38 -1.74 31.11 9.69
C GLY A 38 -2.37 30.10 8.71
N MET A 39 -3.69 30.01 8.69
CA MET A 39 -4.43 29.16 7.74
C MET A 39 -4.31 29.61 6.28
N GLN A 40 -4.19 30.93 6.02
CA GLN A 40 -3.90 31.44 4.67
C GLN A 40 -2.50 31.03 4.20
N LEU A 41 -1.49 31.13 5.06
CA LEU A 41 -0.14 30.69 4.76
C LEU A 41 -0.07 29.18 4.47
N MET A 42 -0.77 28.36 5.26
CA MET A 42 -0.87 26.92 5.02
C MET A 42 -1.62 26.55 3.73
N ALA A 43 -2.50 27.40 3.24
CA ALA A 43 -3.14 27.20 1.93
C ALA A 43 -2.23 27.60 0.76
N ALA A 44 -1.31 28.53 0.98
CA ALA A 44 -0.41 29.05 -0.05
C ALA A 44 0.95 28.36 -0.10
N GLN A 45 1.39 27.75 1.02
CA GLN A 45 2.72 27.16 1.19
C GLN A 45 2.60 25.75 1.79
N GLU A 46 3.51 24.87 1.41
CA GLU A 46 3.64 23.56 2.05
C GLU A 46 4.35 23.74 3.39
N ILE A 47 3.63 23.56 4.51
CA ILE A 47 4.15 23.70 5.87
C ILE A 47 4.30 22.31 6.50
N ASP A 48 5.52 22.02 6.98
CA ASP A 48 5.87 20.74 7.58
C ASP A 48 5.55 20.69 9.08
N VAL A 49 5.84 21.78 9.82
CA VAL A 49 5.62 21.88 11.26
C VAL A 49 4.98 23.21 11.59
N VAL A 50 3.99 23.19 12.47
CA VAL A 50 3.36 24.40 13.05
C VAL A 50 3.71 24.48 14.52
N LEU A 51 4.28 25.63 14.92
CA LEU A 51 4.37 26.06 16.32
C LEU A 51 3.20 27.01 16.57
N CYS A 52 2.26 26.66 17.41
CA CYS A 52 1.04 27.47 17.62
C CYS A 52 0.85 27.83 19.09
N ASP A 53 0.63 29.10 19.37
CA ASP A 53 0.22 29.49 20.73
C ASP A 53 -1.17 28.96 21.05
N VAL A 54 -1.39 28.64 22.32
CA VAL A 54 -2.68 28.20 22.84
C VAL A 54 -3.67 29.38 22.89
N LYS A 55 -3.21 30.58 23.26
CA LYS A 55 -4.08 31.77 23.36
C LYS A 55 -3.80 32.69 22.18
N LEU A 56 -4.75 32.79 21.27
CA LEU A 56 -4.67 33.66 20.10
C LEU A 56 -5.86 34.62 20.08
N PRO A 57 -5.75 35.80 19.47
CA PRO A 57 -6.81 36.80 19.45
C PRO A 57 -8.12 36.31 18.80
N ASP A 58 -8.00 35.41 17.82
CA ASP A 58 -9.10 34.88 17.02
C ASP A 58 -9.50 33.45 17.37
N GLY A 59 -8.93 32.85 18.44
CA GLY A 59 -9.31 31.51 18.86
C GLY A 59 -8.37 30.82 19.82
N ASN A 60 -8.63 29.52 20.01
CA ASN A 60 -7.83 28.64 20.85
C ASN A 60 -6.96 27.70 20.01
N GLY A 61 -5.65 27.70 20.26
CA GLY A 61 -4.69 26.82 19.58
C GLY A 61 -5.00 25.33 19.74
N VAL A 62 -5.54 24.91 20.91
CA VAL A 62 -5.90 23.49 21.14
C VAL A 62 -6.98 23.01 20.16
N ASP A 63 -7.99 23.84 19.91
CA ASP A 63 -9.06 23.53 18.94
C ASP A 63 -8.55 23.62 17.50
N THR A 64 -7.61 24.52 17.28
CA THR A 64 -6.96 24.71 15.97
C THR A 64 -6.14 23.49 15.55
N VAL A 65 -5.52 22.75 16.48
CA VAL A 65 -4.81 21.49 16.19
C VAL A 65 -5.70 20.52 15.42
N ARG A 66 -6.93 20.28 15.90
CA ARG A 66 -7.85 19.36 15.23
C ARG A 66 -8.16 19.81 13.81
N ARG A 67 -8.48 21.09 13.61
CA ARG A 67 -8.76 21.67 12.28
C ARG A 67 -7.55 21.53 11.33
N LEU A 68 -6.33 21.72 11.86
CA LEU A 68 -5.10 21.56 11.10
C LEU A 68 -4.88 20.09 10.72
N LYS A 69 -5.03 19.16 11.65
CA LYS A 69 -4.85 17.72 11.40
C LYS A 69 -5.89 17.15 10.45
N ASP A 70 -7.14 17.60 10.52
CA ASP A 70 -8.21 17.19 9.60
C ASP A 70 -7.92 17.63 8.15
N LYS A 71 -7.36 18.84 7.96
CA LYS A 71 -7.09 19.40 6.64
C LYS A 71 -5.67 19.09 6.11
N TYR A 72 -4.69 19.02 7.00
CA TYR A 72 -3.27 18.82 6.70
C TYR A 72 -2.69 17.69 7.57
N PRO A 73 -3.06 16.42 7.35
CA PRO A 73 -2.72 15.32 8.25
C PRO A 73 -1.21 15.04 8.36
N SER A 74 -0.43 15.40 7.35
CA SER A 74 1.04 15.25 7.33
C SER A 74 1.80 16.33 8.06
N THR A 75 1.15 17.47 8.38
CA THR A 75 1.78 18.57 9.14
C THR A 75 1.79 18.24 10.63
N GLU A 76 2.94 18.34 11.28
CA GLU A 76 3.03 18.17 12.73
C GLU A 76 2.78 19.50 13.45
N VAL A 77 2.08 19.43 14.60
CA VAL A 77 1.71 20.63 15.36
C VAL A 77 2.28 20.50 16.79
N ILE A 78 3.00 21.54 17.22
CA ILE A 78 3.51 21.70 18.57
C ILE A 78 2.83 22.93 19.15
N LEU A 79 2.23 22.80 20.33
CA LEU A 79 1.59 23.93 21.02
C LEU A 79 2.58 24.60 21.99
N LEU A 80 2.52 25.92 22.01
CA LEU A 80 3.22 26.78 22.96
C LEU A 80 2.22 27.41 23.92
N THR A 81 2.54 27.56 25.21
CA THR A 81 1.68 28.22 26.19
C THR A 81 2.47 28.99 27.21
N ALA A 82 1.92 30.11 27.65
CA ALA A 82 2.49 30.88 28.77
C ALA A 82 2.24 30.21 30.14
N TYR A 83 1.23 29.31 30.22
CA TYR A 83 0.85 28.65 31.48
C TYR A 83 0.70 27.14 31.27
N GLY A 84 1.48 26.34 31.97
CA GLY A 84 1.39 24.89 31.98
C GLY A 84 0.07 24.41 32.60
N ASN A 85 -0.97 24.23 31.77
CA ASN A 85 -2.25 23.70 32.21
C ASN A 85 -2.38 22.24 31.72
N ILE A 86 -2.32 21.28 32.67
CA ILE A 86 -2.38 19.85 32.40
C ILE A 86 -3.61 19.43 31.56
N PRO A 87 -4.87 19.88 31.87
CA PRO A 87 -6.03 19.55 31.06
C PRO A 87 -5.90 19.99 29.60
N ASN A 88 -5.37 21.18 29.32
CA ASN A 88 -5.15 21.68 27.97
C ASN A 88 -4.10 20.86 27.20
N GLY A 89 -3.02 20.46 27.88
CA GLY A 89 -2.00 19.57 27.30
C GLY A 89 -2.58 18.22 26.90
N ILE A 90 -3.35 17.57 27.78
CA ILE A 90 -4.01 16.30 27.48
C ILE A 90 -4.98 16.44 26.31
N GLN A 91 -5.77 17.52 26.26
CA GLN A 91 -6.70 17.75 25.15
C GLN A 91 -5.97 18.02 23.83
N ALA A 92 -4.87 18.77 23.86
CA ALA A 92 -4.03 19.02 22.71
C ALA A 92 -3.50 17.71 22.08
N MET A 93 -2.98 16.80 22.94
CA MET A 93 -2.49 15.49 22.50
C MET A 93 -3.63 14.64 21.91
N LYS A 94 -4.83 14.65 22.50
CA LYS A 94 -6.01 13.97 21.98
C LYS A 94 -6.43 14.53 20.60
N ASN A 95 -6.25 15.83 20.39
CA ASN A 95 -6.54 16.49 19.10
C ASN A 95 -5.47 16.24 18.04
N GLY A 96 -4.36 15.55 18.40
CA GLY A 96 -3.30 15.17 17.47
C GLY A 96 -2.07 16.09 17.46
N ALA A 97 -1.88 16.95 18.48
CA ALA A 97 -0.63 17.67 18.66
C ALA A 97 0.53 16.68 18.89
N LEU A 98 1.71 17.02 18.38
CA LEU A 98 2.93 16.24 18.63
C LEU A 98 3.43 16.43 20.03
N ASP A 99 3.36 17.68 20.52
CA ASP A 99 3.79 18.03 21.86
C ASP A 99 3.17 19.35 22.33
N TYR A 100 3.40 19.67 23.64
CA TYR A 100 2.87 20.85 24.31
C TYR A 100 3.96 21.43 25.22
N LEU A 101 4.41 22.65 24.98
CA LEU A 101 5.51 23.31 25.65
C LEU A 101 5.09 24.55 26.42
N VAL A 102 5.78 24.83 27.54
CA VAL A 102 5.63 26.07 28.29
C VAL A 102 6.64 27.10 27.81
N LYS A 103 6.16 28.30 27.43
CA LYS A 103 7.00 29.43 27.00
C LYS A 103 7.94 29.84 28.15
N GLY A 104 9.21 30.09 27.85
CA GLY A 104 10.22 30.48 28.81
C GLY A 104 10.98 29.27 29.41
N ASP A 105 10.29 28.41 30.13
CA ASP A 105 10.92 27.29 30.85
C ASP A 105 11.39 26.17 29.88
N ASP A 106 10.73 25.99 28.74
CA ASP A 106 11.00 24.90 27.78
C ASP A 106 11.65 25.40 26.46
N ASN A 107 12.16 26.61 26.42
CA ASN A 107 12.73 27.15 25.17
C ASN A 107 13.85 26.29 24.59
N ASP A 108 14.68 25.67 25.44
CA ASP A 108 15.79 24.79 25.01
C ASP A 108 15.24 23.48 24.37
N LYS A 109 13.96 23.14 24.61
CA LYS A 109 13.33 21.94 24.05
C LYS A 109 12.73 22.17 22.66
N ILE A 110 12.58 23.44 22.23
CA ILE A 110 11.94 23.76 20.93
C ILE A 110 12.72 23.13 19.77
N ILE A 111 14.03 23.30 19.69
CA ILE A 111 14.85 22.76 18.59
C ILE A 111 14.89 21.23 18.60
N PRO A 112 15.11 20.51 19.72
CA PRO A 112 14.96 19.05 19.75
C PRO A 112 13.59 18.55 19.30
N LEU A 113 12.50 19.22 19.70
CA LEU A 113 11.16 18.83 19.30
C LEU A 113 10.87 19.12 17.84
N LEU A 114 11.36 20.25 17.31
CA LEU A 114 11.29 20.55 15.87
C LEU A 114 12.04 19.48 15.07
N SER A 115 13.24 19.07 15.49
CA SER A 115 13.98 17.99 14.82
C SER A 115 13.18 16.69 14.81
N ARG A 116 12.57 16.33 15.92
CA ARG A 116 11.69 15.13 16.03
C ARG A 116 10.45 15.25 15.16
N ALA A 117 9.82 16.45 15.10
CA ALA A 117 8.67 16.71 14.24
C ALA A 117 9.05 16.55 12.75
N VAL A 118 10.17 17.15 12.36
CA VAL A 118 10.69 17.07 10.99
C VAL A 118 11.08 15.65 10.60
N GLU A 119 11.69 14.89 11.49
CA GLU A 119 12.01 13.48 11.25
C GLU A 119 10.73 12.65 10.97
N LYS A 120 9.68 12.87 11.76
CA LYS A 120 8.39 12.23 11.56
C LYS A 120 7.77 12.60 10.21
N VAL A 121 7.76 13.90 9.85
CA VAL A 121 7.29 14.38 8.55
C VAL A 121 8.10 13.78 7.41
N ALA A 122 9.45 13.72 7.56
CA ALA A 122 10.33 13.13 6.56
C ALA A 122 10.00 11.66 6.29
N LEU A 123 9.76 10.89 7.37
CA LEU A 123 9.34 9.50 7.26
C LEU A 123 7.98 9.37 6.57
N GLN A 124 7.00 10.20 6.93
CA GLN A 124 5.68 10.21 6.29
C GLN A 124 5.77 10.55 4.80
N LYS A 125 6.54 11.58 4.42
CA LYS A 125 6.78 11.94 3.01
C LYS A 125 7.48 10.82 2.25
N LYS A 126 8.46 10.15 2.87
CA LYS A 126 9.14 9.00 2.26
C LYS A 126 8.21 7.82 2.04
N VAL A 127 7.33 7.51 3.01
CA VAL A 127 6.29 6.49 2.86
C VAL A 127 5.36 6.85 1.70
N ALA A 128 4.79 8.06 1.68
CA ALA A 128 3.89 8.50 0.61
C ALA A 128 4.56 8.46 -0.79
N LEU A 129 5.85 8.81 -0.88
CA LEU A 129 6.61 8.71 -2.12
C LEU A 129 6.75 7.24 -2.59
N LEU A 130 7.11 6.34 -1.67
CA LEU A 130 7.25 4.91 -1.98
C LEU A 130 5.91 4.29 -2.38
N GLU A 131 4.83 4.66 -1.72
CA GLU A 131 3.46 4.28 -2.06
C GLU A 131 3.09 4.72 -3.48
N GLY A 132 3.35 5.99 -3.80
CA GLY A 132 3.12 6.52 -5.15
C GLY A 132 3.95 5.78 -6.21
N GLN A 133 5.19 5.42 -5.91
CA GLN A 133 6.04 4.62 -6.81
C GLN A 133 5.48 3.21 -7.02
N LEU A 134 4.99 2.56 -5.96
CA LEU A 134 4.35 1.23 -6.06
C LEU A 134 3.07 1.30 -6.89
N GLN A 135 2.21 2.29 -6.66
CA GLN A 135 0.99 2.50 -7.44
C GLN A 135 1.30 2.78 -8.91
N THR A 136 2.32 3.58 -9.21
CA THR A 136 2.73 3.88 -10.60
C THR A 136 3.27 2.61 -11.27
N LYS A 137 4.07 1.81 -10.56
CA LYS A 137 4.71 0.61 -11.08
C LYS A 137 3.74 -0.56 -11.25
N HIS A 138 2.78 -0.72 -10.35
CA HIS A 138 1.90 -1.90 -10.24
C HIS A 138 0.41 -1.58 -10.37
N GLY A 139 0.02 -0.31 -10.51
CA GLY A 139 -1.38 0.08 -10.70
C GLY A 139 -1.91 -0.23 -12.09
N PHE A 140 -3.18 0.07 -12.35
CA PHE A 140 -3.81 -0.15 -13.66
C PHE A 140 -3.12 0.57 -14.82
N GLY A 141 -2.39 1.65 -14.55
CA GLY A 141 -1.57 2.34 -15.55
C GLY A 141 -0.38 1.54 -16.08
N SER A 142 0.02 0.47 -15.37
CA SER A 142 1.09 -0.42 -15.81
C SER A 142 0.63 -1.46 -16.84
N ILE A 143 -0.68 -1.66 -16.99
CA ILE A 143 -1.25 -2.59 -17.96
C ILE A 143 -1.23 -1.93 -19.34
N THR A 144 -0.38 -2.47 -20.21
CA THR A 144 -0.20 -1.92 -21.56
C THR A 144 -1.27 -2.43 -22.52
N GLY A 145 -1.90 -1.50 -23.22
CA GLY A 145 -2.88 -1.78 -24.27
C GLY A 145 -4.08 -0.84 -24.21
N ASN A 146 -4.67 -0.57 -25.37
CA ASN A 146 -5.84 0.29 -25.53
C ASN A 146 -6.97 -0.40 -26.32
N SER A 147 -6.82 -1.69 -26.61
CA SER A 147 -7.88 -2.45 -27.30
C SER A 147 -9.14 -2.53 -26.44
N PRO A 148 -10.34 -2.60 -27.06
CA PRO A 148 -11.60 -2.72 -26.32
C PRO A 148 -11.64 -3.92 -25.37
N ALA A 149 -11.02 -5.03 -25.77
CA ALA A 149 -10.97 -6.26 -24.95
C ALA A 149 -10.19 -6.07 -23.66
N ILE A 150 -8.98 -5.47 -23.71
CA ILE A 150 -8.20 -5.21 -22.49
C ILE A 150 -8.83 -4.11 -21.65
N ALA A 151 -9.42 -3.08 -22.29
CA ALA A 151 -10.12 -2.00 -21.59
C ALA A 151 -11.33 -2.52 -20.78
N ALA A 152 -12.09 -3.47 -21.33
CA ALA A 152 -13.18 -4.15 -20.62
C ALA A 152 -12.67 -4.90 -19.39
N ALA A 153 -11.59 -5.69 -19.53
CA ALA A 153 -10.98 -6.41 -18.40
C ALA A 153 -10.45 -5.45 -17.30
N ILE A 154 -9.79 -4.34 -17.70
CA ILE A 154 -9.34 -3.31 -16.76
C ILE A 154 -10.51 -2.68 -16.01
N ASN A 155 -11.62 -2.37 -16.72
CA ASN A 155 -12.80 -1.78 -16.07
C ASN A 155 -13.45 -2.74 -15.05
N LEU A 156 -13.51 -4.03 -15.33
CA LEU A 156 -13.95 -5.03 -14.38
C LEU A 156 -13.02 -5.09 -13.15
N ALA A 157 -11.71 -5.11 -13.39
CA ALA A 157 -10.72 -5.12 -12.33
C ALA A 157 -10.80 -3.87 -11.43
N LYS A 158 -10.99 -2.68 -12.02
CA LYS A 158 -11.21 -1.43 -11.28
C LYS A 158 -12.45 -1.48 -10.38
N LYS A 159 -13.55 -2.08 -10.87
CA LYS A 159 -14.79 -2.20 -10.09
C LYS A 159 -14.62 -3.10 -8.87
N VAL A 160 -13.88 -4.20 -9.00
CA VAL A 160 -13.71 -5.16 -7.89
C VAL A 160 -12.55 -4.80 -6.95
N ALA A 161 -11.60 -3.96 -7.38
CA ALA A 161 -10.42 -3.63 -6.59
C ALA A 161 -10.74 -3.11 -5.18
N PRO A 162 -11.71 -2.20 -4.95
CA PRO A 162 -12.01 -1.68 -3.60
C PRO A 162 -12.65 -2.71 -2.66
N SER A 163 -13.18 -3.83 -3.18
CA SER A 163 -13.84 -4.87 -2.36
C SER A 163 -12.86 -5.94 -1.90
N ASP A 164 -13.24 -6.68 -0.85
CA ASP A 164 -12.49 -7.87 -0.38
C ASP A 164 -12.91 -9.17 -1.10
N THR A 165 -13.77 -9.06 -2.11
CA THR A 165 -14.26 -10.19 -2.90
C THR A 165 -13.12 -10.97 -3.52
N PRO A 166 -13.11 -12.31 -3.46
CA PRO A 166 -12.19 -13.15 -4.22
C PRO A 166 -12.30 -12.89 -5.72
N VAL A 167 -11.17 -12.82 -6.41
CA VAL A 167 -11.10 -12.55 -7.86
C VAL A 167 -10.39 -13.70 -8.55
N LEU A 168 -10.96 -14.16 -9.67
CA LEU A 168 -10.40 -15.21 -10.51
C LEU A 168 -10.06 -14.65 -11.91
N PRO A 169 -8.84 -14.11 -12.15
CA PRO A 169 -8.34 -13.86 -13.49
C PRO A 169 -8.11 -15.17 -14.23
N THR A 170 -8.74 -15.33 -15.40
CA THR A 170 -8.56 -16.48 -16.28
C THR A 170 -7.99 -16.03 -17.63
N GLY A 171 -7.21 -16.87 -18.28
CA GLY A 171 -6.63 -16.57 -19.59
C GLY A 171 -5.37 -17.38 -19.86
N GLU A 172 -4.96 -17.41 -21.12
CA GLU A 172 -3.77 -18.16 -21.55
C GLU A 172 -2.50 -17.72 -20.80
N THR A 173 -1.49 -18.57 -20.80
CA THR A 173 -0.18 -18.22 -20.26
C THR A 173 0.37 -16.99 -21.00
N GLY A 174 0.92 -16.02 -20.25
CA GLY A 174 1.45 -14.78 -20.82
C GLY A 174 0.42 -13.65 -21.04
N THR A 175 -0.87 -13.83 -20.73
CA THR A 175 -1.88 -12.76 -20.85
C THR A 175 -1.72 -11.62 -19.83
N GLY A 176 -0.93 -11.83 -18.77
CA GLY A 176 -0.67 -10.82 -17.74
C GLY A 176 -1.50 -10.99 -16.47
N LYS A 177 -1.91 -12.23 -16.12
CA LYS A 177 -2.70 -12.53 -14.91
C LYS A 177 -2.07 -11.94 -13.63
N GLU A 178 -0.76 -12.09 -13.45
CA GLU A 178 -0.02 -11.52 -12.32
C GLU A 178 -0.04 -9.96 -12.32
N VAL A 179 0.08 -9.34 -13.50
CA VAL A 179 0.01 -7.87 -13.62
C VAL A 179 -1.37 -7.36 -13.19
N PHE A 180 -2.45 -8.08 -13.57
CA PHE A 180 -3.80 -7.77 -13.12
C PHE A 180 -3.97 -7.98 -11.61
N ALA A 181 -3.42 -9.07 -11.04
CA ALA A 181 -3.47 -9.33 -9.60
C ALA A 181 -2.77 -8.22 -8.81
N ASN A 182 -1.58 -7.80 -9.24
CA ASN A 182 -0.88 -6.65 -8.68
C ASN A 182 -1.72 -5.37 -8.80
N ALA A 183 -2.28 -5.08 -9.98
CA ALA A 183 -3.08 -3.87 -10.20
C ALA A 183 -4.33 -3.83 -9.31
N ILE A 184 -5.00 -4.97 -9.11
CA ILE A 184 -6.15 -5.09 -8.21
C ILE A 184 -5.73 -4.83 -6.76
N HIS A 185 -4.61 -5.41 -6.31
CA HIS A 185 -4.11 -5.21 -4.95
C HIS A 185 -3.72 -3.75 -4.69
N TYR A 186 -2.86 -3.17 -5.52
CA TYR A 186 -2.37 -1.79 -5.31
C TYR A 186 -3.44 -0.70 -5.52
N ASN A 187 -4.62 -1.04 -6.04
CA ASN A 187 -5.78 -0.15 -6.10
C ASN A 187 -6.92 -0.57 -5.14
N SER A 188 -6.61 -1.38 -4.13
CA SER A 188 -7.55 -1.84 -3.10
C SER A 188 -7.38 -1.09 -1.78
N SER A 189 -8.30 -1.31 -0.84
CA SER A 189 -8.17 -0.87 0.56
C SER A 189 -6.97 -1.49 1.28
N ARG A 190 -6.37 -2.57 0.71
CA ARG A 190 -5.21 -3.30 1.24
C ARG A 190 -3.91 -2.94 0.52
N SER A 191 -3.87 -1.87 -0.27
CA SER A 191 -2.70 -1.47 -1.09
C SER A 191 -1.40 -1.30 -0.29
N MET A 192 -1.51 -0.98 1.00
CA MET A 192 -0.39 -0.82 1.94
C MET A 192 -0.04 -2.08 2.71
N GLN A 193 -0.80 -3.15 2.51
CA GLN A 193 -0.60 -4.43 3.19
C GLN A 193 0.21 -5.39 2.30
N PRO A 194 0.72 -6.49 2.83
CA PRO A 194 1.51 -7.44 2.04
C PRO A 194 0.75 -7.98 0.82
N PHE A 195 1.43 -8.05 -0.33
CA PHE A 195 1.04 -8.83 -1.49
C PHE A 195 1.96 -10.05 -1.58
N VAL A 196 1.42 -11.22 -1.29
CA VAL A 196 2.17 -12.47 -1.29
C VAL A 196 1.74 -13.31 -2.48
N ALA A 197 2.66 -13.55 -3.41
CA ALA A 197 2.41 -14.34 -4.61
C ALA A 197 2.99 -15.74 -4.49
N PHE A 198 2.23 -16.73 -4.95
CA PHE A 198 2.64 -18.12 -4.98
C PHE A 198 2.16 -18.78 -6.27
N ASN A 199 3.07 -19.49 -6.94
CA ASN A 199 2.75 -20.28 -8.13
C ASN A 199 2.57 -21.76 -7.76
N CYS A 200 1.35 -22.28 -7.96
CA CYS A 200 0.98 -23.64 -7.61
C CYS A 200 1.65 -24.71 -8.52
N SER A 201 2.20 -24.34 -9.66
CA SER A 201 2.88 -25.30 -10.55
C SER A 201 4.37 -25.53 -10.21
N ALA A 202 4.94 -24.70 -9.30
CA ALA A 202 6.38 -24.64 -9.09
C ALA A 202 6.94 -25.71 -8.13
N LEU A 203 6.11 -26.33 -7.30
CA LEU A 203 6.55 -27.18 -6.18
C LEU A 203 5.82 -28.51 -6.11
N SER A 204 6.46 -29.52 -5.49
CA SER A 204 5.78 -30.78 -5.13
C SER A 204 4.74 -30.55 -4.04
N LYS A 205 3.74 -31.45 -3.93
CA LYS A 205 2.62 -31.38 -3.02
C LYS A 205 3.02 -31.10 -1.57
N ASP A 206 3.97 -31.86 -1.03
CA ASP A 206 4.35 -31.79 0.38
C ASP A 206 5.03 -30.45 0.71
N ILE A 207 5.85 -29.95 -0.21
CA ILE A 207 6.47 -28.64 -0.09
C ILE A 207 5.42 -27.54 -0.19
N MET A 208 4.45 -27.66 -1.10
CA MET A 208 3.38 -26.68 -1.33
C MET A 208 2.52 -26.50 -0.07
N GLU A 209 2.14 -27.57 0.63
CA GLU A 209 1.37 -27.48 1.88
C GLU A 209 2.18 -26.71 2.94
N SER A 210 3.44 -27.06 3.10
CA SER A 210 4.34 -26.41 4.05
C SER A 210 4.58 -24.94 3.70
N GLU A 211 4.67 -24.57 2.41
CA GLU A 211 4.79 -23.17 1.99
C GLU A 211 3.49 -22.40 2.28
N LEU A 212 2.34 -22.92 1.90
CA LEU A 212 1.06 -22.22 2.05
C LEU A 212 0.67 -22.02 3.53
N PHE A 213 0.73 -23.09 4.32
CA PHE A 213 0.19 -23.09 5.68
C PHE A 213 1.27 -23.04 6.79
N GLY A 214 2.54 -23.24 6.41
CA GLY A 214 3.64 -23.36 7.37
C GLY A 214 3.75 -24.74 8.00
N HIS A 215 4.82 -24.97 8.75
CA HIS A 215 5.05 -26.22 9.47
C HIS A 215 5.65 -25.97 10.85
N LYS A 216 5.51 -26.94 11.72
CA LYS A 216 6.18 -27.03 13.01
C LYS A 216 7.43 -27.88 12.90
N ALA A 217 8.46 -27.57 13.68
CA ALA A 217 9.66 -28.38 13.77
C ALA A 217 9.31 -29.85 14.01
N GLY A 218 9.93 -30.77 13.24
CA GLY A 218 9.68 -32.20 13.32
C GLY A 218 8.43 -32.69 12.57
N ALA A 219 7.70 -31.86 11.84
CA ALA A 219 6.50 -32.25 11.10
C ALA A 219 6.78 -33.24 9.96
N PHE A 220 7.97 -33.20 9.36
CA PHE A 220 8.44 -34.11 8.32
C PHE A 220 9.97 -34.14 8.30
N THR A 221 10.54 -35.09 7.55
CA THR A 221 12.01 -35.20 7.38
C THR A 221 12.57 -33.95 6.71
N GLY A 222 13.39 -33.17 7.45
CA GLY A 222 13.90 -31.88 7.00
C GLY A 222 13.25 -30.65 7.66
N ALA A 223 12.18 -30.80 8.42
CA ALA A 223 11.56 -29.73 9.19
C ALA A 223 12.37 -29.41 10.48
N ALA A 224 13.53 -28.81 10.33
CA ALA A 224 14.45 -28.53 11.47
C ALA A 224 13.96 -27.39 12.39
N LYS A 225 13.13 -26.47 11.89
CA LYS A 225 12.62 -25.28 12.63
C LYS A 225 11.17 -25.01 12.25
N ASP A 226 10.45 -24.28 13.10
CA ASP A 226 9.14 -23.76 12.75
C ASP A 226 9.25 -22.81 11.55
N LYS A 227 8.30 -22.94 10.61
CA LYS A 227 8.19 -22.04 9.45
C LYS A 227 6.80 -21.44 9.39
N LYS A 228 6.72 -20.13 9.20
CA LYS A 228 5.48 -19.44 8.86
C LYS A 228 5.08 -19.76 7.43
N GLY A 229 3.78 -19.92 7.20
CA GLY A 229 3.24 -20.11 5.86
C GLY A 229 2.86 -18.78 5.20
N LEU A 230 2.72 -18.82 3.86
CA LEU A 230 2.34 -17.65 3.05
C LEU A 230 0.98 -17.06 3.46
N VAL A 231 0.05 -17.88 3.95
CA VAL A 231 -1.22 -17.41 4.53
C VAL A 231 -0.97 -16.49 5.73
N GLU A 232 0.02 -16.80 6.58
CA GLU A 232 0.38 -15.97 7.73
C GLU A 232 1.12 -14.70 7.29
N GLU A 233 1.98 -14.79 6.29
CA GLU A 233 2.73 -13.67 5.72
C GLU A 233 1.80 -12.67 5.00
N ALA A 234 0.73 -13.17 4.35
CA ALA A 234 -0.29 -12.36 3.69
C ALA A 234 -1.31 -11.73 4.65
N ARG A 235 -1.16 -11.91 5.96
CA ARG A 235 -2.13 -11.44 6.96
C ARG A 235 -2.40 -9.95 6.84
N GLY A 236 -3.69 -9.57 6.74
CA GLY A 236 -4.15 -8.21 6.50
C GLY A 236 -4.09 -7.77 5.03
N GLY A 237 -3.32 -8.48 4.20
CA GLY A 237 -3.05 -8.18 2.80
C GLY A 237 -3.77 -9.07 1.81
N THR A 238 -3.06 -9.44 0.74
CA THR A 238 -3.58 -10.23 -0.38
C THR A 238 -2.67 -11.44 -0.63
N LEU A 239 -3.26 -12.63 -0.74
CA LEU A 239 -2.61 -13.83 -1.23
C LEU A 239 -2.98 -14.00 -2.71
N PHE A 240 -1.97 -14.04 -3.58
CA PHE A 240 -2.13 -14.34 -4.99
C PHE A 240 -1.67 -15.77 -5.27
N LEU A 241 -2.61 -16.62 -5.71
CA LEU A 241 -2.34 -18.00 -6.11
C LEU A 241 -2.36 -18.08 -7.64
N ASP A 242 -1.19 -18.15 -8.26
CA ASP A 242 -1.11 -18.36 -9.71
C ASP A 242 -1.20 -19.84 -10.04
N GLU A 243 -1.79 -20.14 -11.19
CA GLU A 243 -2.06 -21.51 -11.70
C GLU A 243 -2.79 -22.37 -10.64
N ILE A 244 -3.87 -21.83 -10.05
CA ILE A 244 -4.68 -22.52 -9.01
C ILE A 244 -5.23 -23.87 -9.47
N GLY A 245 -5.40 -24.09 -10.78
CA GLY A 245 -5.81 -25.37 -11.34
C GLY A 245 -4.78 -26.49 -11.16
N GLU A 246 -3.53 -26.17 -10.77
CA GLU A 246 -2.47 -27.13 -10.42
C GLU A 246 -2.47 -27.50 -8.93
N LEU A 247 -3.36 -26.92 -8.11
CA LEU A 247 -3.41 -27.19 -6.68
C LEU A 247 -3.82 -28.66 -6.45
N PRO A 248 -2.98 -29.47 -5.77
CA PRO A 248 -3.31 -30.87 -5.49
C PRO A 248 -4.66 -31.04 -4.80
N LEU A 249 -5.41 -32.08 -5.20
CA LEU A 249 -6.78 -32.30 -4.74
C LEU A 249 -6.89 -32.37 -3.22
N GLU A 250 -5.87 -32.90 -2.52
CA GLU A 250 -5.85 -33.01 -1.06
C GLU A 250 -5.61 -31.67 -0.34
N LEU A 251 -5.06 -30.65 -1.03
CA LEU A 251 -4.89 -29.32 -0.46
C LEU A 251 -6.10 -28.43 -0.66
N GLN A 252 -6.97 -28.77 -1.62
CA GLN A 252 -8.16 -27.97 -1.92
C GLN A 252 -9.13 -27.87 -0.73
N PRO A 253 -9.42 -28.92 0.07
CA PRO A 253 -10.26 -28.81 1.28
C PRO A 253 -9.63 -27.90 2.35
N LYS A 254 -8.29 -27.90 2.48
CA LYS A 254 -7.59 -27.05 3.44
C LYS A 254 -7.70 -25.58 3.06
N LEU A 255 -7.53 -25.29 1.76
CA LEU A 255 -7.72 -23.96 1.21
C LEU A 255 -9.17 -23.49 1.35
N LEU A 256 -10.15 -24.37 1.05
CA LEU A 256 -11.57 -24.07 1.20
C LEU A 256 -11.91 -23.68 2.64
N ARG A 257 -11.51 -24.50 3.62
CA ARG A 257 -11.71 -24.21 5.04
C ARG A 257 -11.12 -22.84 5.41
N PHE A 258 -9.91 -22.54 4.94
CA PHE A 258 -9.29 -21.23 5.17
C PHE A 258 -10.13 -20.09 4.58
N LEU A 259 -10.65 -20.23 3.37
CA LEU A 259 -11.46 -19.20 2.71
C LEU A 259 -12.83 -19.01 3.35
N GLU A 260 -13.39 -20.03 3.98
CA GLU A 260 -14.71 -19.98 4.65
C GLU A 260 -14.61 -19.42 6.06
N ALA A 261 -13.71 -19.99 6.86
CA ALA A 261 -13.60 -19.70 8.30
C ALA A 261 -12.48 -18.71 8.65
N GLY A 262 -11.56 -18.43 7.73
CA GLY A 262 -10.35 -17.65 8.03
C GLY A 262 -9.36 -18.40 8.92
N THR A 263 -9.57 -19.73 9.14
CA THR A 263 -8.77 -20.55 10.05
C THR A 263 -7.94 -21.58 9.29
N TYR A 264 -6.76 -21.91 9.81
CA TYR A 264 -5.87 -22.89 9.23
C TYR A 264 -4.98 -23.55 10.31
N TYR A 265 -4.33 -24.65 9.96
CA TYR A 265 -3.34 -25.34 10.78
C TYR A 265 -2.02 -25.40 10.05
N ARG A 266 -0.91 -25.28 10.79
CA ARG A 266 0.41 -25.61 10.25
C ARG A 266 0.57 -27.14 10.17
N VAL A 267 1.39 -27.61 9.24
CA VAL A 267 1.73 -29.03 9.14
C VAL A 267 2.38 -29.48 10.45
N GLY A 268 1.86 -30.55 11.04
CA GLY A 268 2.34 -31.07 12.32
C GLY A 268 1.94 -30.27 13.56
N ASP A 269 1.02 -29.30 13.44
CA ASP A 269 0.49 -28.51 14.58
C ASP A 269 -1.03 -28.70 14.70
N ALA A 270 -1.51 -28.96 15.91
CA ALA A 270 -2.95 -29.03 16.22
C ALA A 270 -3.54 -27.66 16.60
N THR A 271 -2.73 -26.63 16.70
CA THR A 271 -3.15 -25.28 17.09
C THR A 271 -3.85 -24.59 15.93
N GLU A 272 -5.12 -24.23 16.12
CA GLU A 272 -5.85 -23.41 15.14
C GLU A 272 -5.33 -21.98 15.10
N ARG A 273 -5.13 -21.46 13.90
CA ARG A 273 -4.64 -20.11 13.64
C ARG A 273 -5.62 -19.36 12.75
N THR A 274 -5.65 -18.07 12.86
CA THR A 274 -6.53 -17.21 12.04
C THR A 274 -5.72 -16.21 11.23
N ALA A 275 -6.14 -15.98 9.99
CA ALA A 275 -5.62 -14.90 9.15
C ALA A 275 -6.73 -14.29 8.31
N ASN A 276 -6.81 -12.97 8.30
CA ASN A 276 -7.68 -12.23 7.39
C ASN A 276 -6.87 -11.90 6.14
N VAL A 277 -7.18 -12.55 5.02
CA VAL A 277 -6.44 -12.41 3.76
C VAL A 277 -7.44 -12.30 2.62
N ARG A 278 -7.23 -11.34 1.71
CA ARG A 278 -7.95 -11.29 0.44
C ARG A 278 -7.32 -12.29 -0.53
N LEU A 279 -8.14 -13.10 -1.22
CA LEU A 279 -7.64 -14.02 -2.23
C LEU A 279 -7.78 -13.42 -3.64
N ILE A 280 -6.72 -13.56 -4.45
CA ILE A 280 -6.76 -13.48 -5.90
C ILE A 280 -6.18 -14.81 -6.41
N ALA A 281 -6.94 -15.56 -7.22
CA ALA A 281 -6.49 -16.84 -7.77
C ALA A 281 -6.51 -16.76 -9.29
N ALA A 282 -5.44 -17.20 -9.97
CA ALA A 282 -5.37 -17.16 -11.42
C ALA A 282 -5.16 -18.55 -12.01
N THR A 283 -5.63 -18.76 -13.25
CA THR A 283 -5.42 -20.03 -13.97
C THR A 283 -5.50 -19.84 -15.47
N ASN A 284 -4.79 -20.67 -16.21
CA ASN A 284 -4.93 -20.86 -17.65
C ASN A 284 -5.83 -22.06 -18.01
N ARG A 285 -6.20 -22.90 -17.02
CA ARG A 285 -7.04 -24.08 -17.22
C ARG A 285 -8.53 -23.73 -17.19
N ASP A 286 -9.33 -24.54 -17.88
CA ASP A 286 -10.78 -24.54 -17.76
C ASP A 286 -11.18 -25.34 -16.52
N LEU A 287 -11.39 -24.64 -15.40
CA LEU A 287 -11.71 -25.29 -14.12
C LEU A 287 -13.02 -26.10 -14.16
N GLN A 288 -13.96 -25.78 -15.06
CA GLN A 288 -15.18 -26.58 -15.24
C GLN A 288 -14.85 -27.97 -15.80
N LYS A 289 -13.92 -28.06 -16.73
CA LYS A 289 -13.42 -29.34 -17.23
C LYS A 289 -12.63 -30.10 -16.17
N GLU A 290 -11.81 -29.40 -15.40
CA GLU A 290 -11.08 -30.04 -14.28
C GLU A 290 -12.03 -30.59 -13.20
N ILE A 291 -13.15 -29.91 -12.94
CA ILE A 291 -14.22 -30.42 -12.04
C ILE A 291 -14.85 -31.69 -12.62
N ALA A 292 -15.23 -31.65 -13.90
CA ALA A 292 -15.82 -32.83 -14.55
C ALA A 292 -14.87 -34.04 -14.59
N ALA A 293 -13.56 -33.79 -14.66
CA ALA A 293 -12.52 -34.81 -14.64
C ALA A 293 -12.13 -35.26 -13.21
N GLY A 294 -12.66 -34.63 -12.16
CA GLY A 294 -12.36 -34.97 -10.76
C GLY A 294 -11.02 -34.43 -10.23
N TYR A 295 -10.37 -33.52 -10.93
CA TYR A 295 -9.09 -32.93 -10.52
C TYR A 295 -9.28 -31.61 -9.72
N PHE A 296 -10.45 -31.00 -9.78
CA PHE A 296 -10.77 -29.80 -9.03
C PHE A 296 -12.13 -29.93 -8.34
N ARG A 297 -12.25 -29.40 -7.11
CA ARG A 297 -13.51 -29.46 -6.34
C ARG A 297 -14.45 -28.34 -6.75
N SER A 298 -15.71 -28.67 -6.92
CA SER A 298 -16.75 -27.69 -7.26
C SER A 298 -16.99 -26.68 -6.14
N ASP A 299 -16.92 -27.08 -4.87
CA ASP A 299 -17.10 -26.19 -3.72
C ASP A 299 -16.01 -25.11 -3.65
N LEU A 300 -14.75 -25.48 -3.85
CA LEU A 300 -13.65 -24.53 -3.94
C LEU A 300 -13.81 -23.58 -5.13
N TYR A 301 -14.23 -24.10 -6.29
CA TYR A 301 -14.45 -23.27 -7.47
C TYR A 301 -15.45 -22.14 -7.18
N TYR A 302 -16.61 -22.43 -6.62
CA TYR A 302 -17.60 -21.40 -6.30
C TYR A 302 -17.13 -20.39 -5.25
N ARG A 303 -16.19 -20.78 -4.39
CA ARG A 303 -15.62 -19.90 -3.39
C ARG A 303 -14.57 -18.93 -3.96
N ILE A 304 -13.79 -19.34 -4.98
CA ILE A 304 -12.75 -18.51 -5.60
C ILE A 304 -13.27 -17.75 -6.83
N ALA A 305 -14.27 -18.27 -7.54
CA ALA A 305 -14.82 -17.70 -8.77
C ALA A 305 -15.97 -16.71 -8.53
N VAL A 306 -15.97 -16.01 -7.39
CA VAL A 306 -17.01 -15.02 -7.05
C VAL A 306 -17.00 -13.86 -8.04
N PHE A 307 -15.81 -13.42 -8.45
CA PHE A 307 -15.65 -12.41 -9.48
C PHE A 307 -14.62 -12.87 -10.53
N GLY A 308 -15.12 -13.32 -11.69
CA GLY A 308 -14.28 -13.77 -12.80
C GLY A 308 -13.86 -12.61 -13.71
N ILE A 309 -12.61 -12.62 -14.15
CA ILE A 309 -12.09 -11.68 -15.16
C ILE A 309 -11.35 -12.49 -16.22
N THR A 310 -11.91 -12.56 -17.43
CA THR A 310 -11.24 -13.20 -18.57
C THR A 310 -10.29 -12.21 -19.24
N LEU A 311 -9.00 -12.57 -19.29
CA LEU A 311 -7.98 -11.75 -19.94
C LEU A 311 -7.80 -12.17 -21.39
N PRO A 312 -7.88 -11.21 -22.33
CA PRO A 312 -7.75 -11.53 -23.74
C PRO A 312 -6.34 -11.99 -24.09
N SER A 313 -6.25 -12.98 -24.95
CA SER A 313 -4.98 -13.40 -25.56
C SER A 313 -4.42 -12.30 -26.47
N LEU A 314 -3.13 -12.38 -26.81
CA LEU A 314 -2.50 -11.33 -27.63
C LEU A 314 -3.11 -11.23 -29.03
N ARG A 315 -3.59 -12.35 -29.61
CA ARG A 315 -4.28 -12.37 -30.91
C ARG A 315 -5.65 -11.67 -30.89
N GLU A 316 -6.33 -11.65 -29.74
CA GLU A 316 -7.62 -10.94 -29.54
C GLU A 316 -7.43 -9.44 -29.32
N ARG A 317 -6.17 -9.01 -29.09
CA ARG A 317 -5.77 -7.61 -28.92
C ARG A 317 -4.61 -7.22 -29.84
N ALA A 318 -4.69 -7.60 -31.12
CA ALA A 318 -3.64 -7.36 -32.10
C ALA A 318 -3.22 -5.88 -32.22
N GLN A 319 -4.12 -4.94 -31.94
CA GLN A 319 -3.84 -3.50 -31.89
C GLN A 319 -2.80 -3.11 -30.83
N ASP A 320 -2.67 -3.90 -29.76
CA ASP A 320 -1.77 -3.62 -28.64
C ASP A 320 -0.35 -4.17 -28.88
N ILE A 321 -0.16 -5.07 -29.86
CA ILE A 321 1.12 -5.77 -30.09
C ILE A 321 2.27 -4.78 -30.30
N ALA A 322 2.07 -3.77 -31.14
CA ALA A 322 3.11 -2.77 -31.43
C ALA A 322 3.51 -1.99 -30.17
N THR A 323 2.52 -1.57 -29.39
CA THR A 323 2.74 -0.80 -28.14
C THR A 323 3.47 -1.64 -27.11
N ILE A 324 3.04 -2.90 -26.92
CA ILE A 324 3.70 -3.84 -26.01
C ILE A 324 5.14 -4.11 -26.44
N ALA A 325 5.37 -4.36 -27.74
CA ALA A 325 6.71 -4.60 -28.28
C ALA A 325 7.65 -3.43 -28.07
N MET A 326 7.17 -2.18 -28.29
CA MET A 326 7.97 -0.97 -28.07
C MET A 326 8.29 -0.76 -26.58
N GLN A 327 7.37 -1.05 -25.68
CA GLN A 327 7.61 -0.97 -24.26
C GLN A 327 8.71 -1.95 -23.81
N TYR A 328 8.64 -3.21 -24.24
CA TYR A 328 9.67 -4.20 -23.94
C TYR A 328 11.01 -3.85 -24.59
N LEU A 329 11.00 -3.31 -25.80
CA LEU A 329 12.21 -2.83 -26.46
C LEU A 329 12.91 -1.76 -25.61
N ALA A 330 12.15 -0.74 -25.16
CA ALA A 330 12.68 0.33 -24.33
C ALA A 330 13.25 -0.22 -22.99
N LEU A 331 12.50 -1.15 -22.35
CA LEU A 331 12.92 -1.79 -21.10
C LEU A 331 14.24 -2.57 -21.27
N TYR A 332 14.34 -3.41 -22.29
CA TYR A 332 15.53 -4.25 -22.50
C TYR A 332 16.72 -3.46 -23.10
N ALA A 333 16.45 -2.44 -23.94
CA ALA A 333 17.50 -1.55 -24.42
C ALA A 333 18.16 -0.81 -23.23
N GLY A 334 17.36 -0.34 -22.26
CA GLY A 334 17.87 0.26 -21.03
C GLY A 334 18.70 -0.71 -20.18
N LYS A 335 18.20 -1.94 -19.97
CA LYS A 335 18.91 -2.98 -19.20
C LYS A 335 20.22 -3.43 -19.83
N THR A 336 20.29 -3.47 -21.16
CA THR A 336 21.46 -3.93 -21.90
C THR A 336 22.37 -2.80 -22.36
N ASN A 337 22.03 -1.55 -22.02
CA ASN A 337 22.73 -0.33 -22.44
C ASN A 337 22.93 -0.22 -23.97
N LYS A 338 21.95 -0.76 -24.75
CA LYS A 338 21.97 -0.72 -26.21
C LYS A 338 21.04 0.37 -26.74
N LYS A 339 21.51 1.16 -27.69
CA LYS A 339 20.72 2.24 -28.33
C LYS A 339 19.85 1.68 -29.48
N ILE A 340 18.83 0.89 -29.14
CA ILE A 340 17.86 0.37 -30.12
C ILE A 340 16.63 1.29 -30.08
N ARG A 341 16.22 1.87 -31.22
CA ARG A 341 15.15 2.88 -31.29
C ARG A 341 13.87 2.40 -31.95
N THR A 342 13.93 1.36 -32.80
CA THR A 342 12.79 0.90 -33.60
C THR A 342 12.81 -0.60 -33.80
N ILE A 343 11.61 -1.17 -34.05
CA ILE A 343 11.40 -2.54 -34.44
C ILE A 343 11.00 -2.52 -35.93
N ALA A 344 11.64 -3.32 -36.78
CA ALA A 344 11.20 -3.49 -38.15
C ALA A 344 9.89 -4.31 -38.14
N TYR A 345 8.84 -3.75 -38.79
CA TYR A 345 7.57 -4.47 -38.93
C TYR A 345 7.75 -5.57 -39.99
N PHE A 346 7.90 -6.81 -39.57
CA PHE A 346 7.62 -7.95 -40.45
C PHE A 346 6.10 -8.22 -40.39
N ARG A 347 5.41 -8.11 -41.51
CA ARG A 347 4.06 -8.67 -41.66
C ARG A 347 4.20 -10.19 -41.55
N CYS A 348 3.95 -10.77 -40.39
CA CYS A 348 3.63 -12.19 -40.31
C CYS A 348 2.22 -12.35 -40.86
N ASN A 349 2.08 -12.87 -42.08
CA ASN A 349 0.84 -13.43 -42.54
C ASN A 349 0.63 -14.76 -41.80
N TYR A 350 -0.29 -14.77 -40.82
CA TYR A 350 -0.89 -15.98 -40.26
C TYR A 350 -2.28 -16.16 -40.86
#